data_f6e65680b7497110497008c5ffd30ae2
#
_entry.id   f6e65680b7497110497008c5ffd30ae2
#
_cell.length_a   1.000
_cell.length_b   1.000
_cell.length_c   1.000
_cell.angle_alpha   90.00
_cell.angle_beta   90.00
_cell.angle_gamma   90.00
#
_symmetry.space_group_name_H-M   'P 1'
#
loop_
_entity.id
_entity.type
_entity.pdbx_description
1 polymer ?
#
loop_
_entity_poly.entity_id
_entity_poly.type
_entity_poly.pdbx_seq_one_letter_code
_entity_poly.pdbx_strand_id
1 'polypeptide(L)'
;WDSGKPTFRHESYDAYKGTRKQLDQELIVQFPIAREYLDACGIARYECDGIEADDIIGSISKQHPDVQIHILSSDRDLLQLIDDTTDVYLMKKGISELEVMDKAKLKETLGILPSQIIDLKALMGDTADNIPGVKGIGEKTALKLLDTYETVDNVYAHIEEIKGKLKEKLENDKENAFMSKFLATIRCDAQIPLSLEDMKISEKEESLHDFFVKYEMNTFAKQTAKKEEKKAKREYRVVQKIDESLCQKPGFVYADYDNENYYDAQLYGFVLCNKEDCVYIKLDDAKKDETFKAYLNQKDALMVYDAKNFYHACHKNGLKCGDVVFDLMIAAFLLDGTISDYD
;
A
#
# COMPACT_ATOMS: atom_id res chain seq x y z
N TRP A 1 -8.85 0.80 -14.25
CA TRP A 1 -10.04 0.92 -13.40
C TRP A 1 -11.29 0.94 -14.24
N ASP A 2 -12.40 0.39 -13.73
CA ASP A 2 -13.71 0.59 -14.34
C ASP A 2 -14.18 2.03 -14.10
N SER A 3 -14.71 2.67 -15.16
CA SER A 3 -15.25 4.03 -15.06
C SER A 3 -16.59 4.12 -14.31
N GLY A 4 -17.22 2.96 -14.03
CA GLY A 4 -18.55 2.88 -13.42
C GLY A 4 -19.71 3.22 -14.36
N LYS A 5 -19.43 3.44 -15.66
CA LYS A 5 -20.44 3.70 -16.67
C LYS A 5 -20.83 2.42 -17.44
N PRO A 6 -22.02 2.37 -18.05
CA PRO A 6 -22.40 1.26 -18.90
C PRO A 6 -21.39 1.03 -20.04
N THR A 7 -21.20 -0.23 -20.39
CA THR A 7 -20.32 -0.67 -21.46
C THR A 7 -21.13 -1.33 -22.58
N PHE A 8 -20.48 -1.63 -23.71
CA PHE A 8 -21.14 -2.32 -24.82
C PHE A 8 -21.81 -3.66 -24.41
N ARG A 9 -21.34 -4.31 -23.31
CA ARG A 9 -21.96 -5.51 -22.78
C ARG A 9 -23.33 -5.22 -22.18
N HIS A 10 -23.47 -4.11 -21.45
CA HIS A 10 -24.76 -3.66 -20.90
C HIS A 10 -25.74 -3.25 -22.01
N GLU A 11 -25.23 -2.66 -23.09
CA GLU A 11 -26.08 -2.32 -24.27
C GLU A 11 -26.58 -3.56 -25.00
N SER A 12 -25.78 -4.64 -24.99
CA SER A 12 -26.10 -5.89 -25.66
C SER A 12 -26.95 -6.85 -24.82
N TYR A 13 -26.87 -6.75 -23.49
CA TYR A 13 -27.57 -7.60 -22.56
C TYR A 13 -27.90 -6.87 -21.25
N ASP A 14 -29.14 -6.41 -21.12
CA ASP A 14 -29.61 -5.61 -19.97
C ASP A 14 -29.37 -6.25 -18.59
N ALA A 15 -29.37 -7.59 -18.54
CA ALA A 15 -29.18 -8.33 -17.30
C ALA A 15 -27.70 -8.54 -16.94
N TYR A 16 -26.75 -8.10 -17.78
CA TYR A 16 -25.32 -8.24 -17.51
C TYR A 16 -24.93 -7.57 -16.19
N LYS A 17 -24.23 -8.30 -15.32
CA LYS A 17 -23.87 -7.89 -13.96
C LYS A 17 -25.03 -7.43 -13.07
N GLY A 18 -26.28 -7.63 -13.51
CA GLY A 18 -27.48 -7.17 -12.81
C GLY A 18 -27.75 -7.83 -11.45
N THR A 19 -27.11 -8.96 -11.16
CA THR A 19 -27.20 -9.67 -9.88
C THR A 19 -26.15 -9.21 -8.86
N ARG A 20 -25.20 -8.35 -9.25
CA ARG A 20 -24.17 -7.83 -8.35
C ARG A 20 -24.82 -6.96 -7.27
N LYS A 21 -24.47 -7.22 -6.00
CA LYS A 21 -24.92 -6.37 -4.89
C LYS A 21 -24.28 -5.00 -4.97
N GLN A 22 -25.03 -3.99 -4.53
CA GLN A 22 -24.43 -2.66 -4.33
C GLN A 22 -23.31 -2.76 -3.29
N LEU A 23 -22.24 -2.04 -3.56
CA LEU A 23 -21.11 -1.93 -2.63
C LEU A 23 -21.53 -1.14 -1.39
N ASP A 24 -20.99 -1.51 -0.24
CA ASP A 24 -21.17 -0.75 0.99
C ASP A 24 -20.58 0.66 0.84
N GLN A 25 -21.24 1.65 1.43
CA GLN A 25 -20.83 3.04 1.31
C GLN A 25 -19.41 3.28 1.85
N GLU A 26 -19.05 2.57 2.91
CA GLU A 26 -17.72 2.61 3.52
C GLU A 26 -16.62 2.11 2.57
N LEU A 27 -16.95 1.20 1.67
CA LEU A 27 -16.02 0.74 0.63
C LEU A 27 -15.93 1.72 -0.53
N ILE A 28 -17.07 2.31 -0.93
CA ILE A 28 -17.12 3.28 -2.04
C ILE A 28 -16.19 4.47 -1.77
N VAL A 29 -16.19 4.98 -0.53
CA VAL A 29 -15.34 6.14 -0.16
C VAL A 29 -13.84 5.82 -0.17
N GLN A 30 -13.45 4.55 -0.20
CA GLN A 30 -12.04 4.14 -0.23
C GLN A 30 -11.46 4.10 -1.66
N PHE A 31 -12.28 4.01 -2.71
CA PHE A 31 -11.78 3.99 -4.09
C PHE A 31 -11.01 5.27 -4.47
N PRO A 32 -11.47 6.48 -4.17
CA PRO A 32 -10.67 7.68 -4.40
C PRO A 32 -9.34 7.66 -3.66
N ILE A 33 -9.32 7.17 -2.41
CA ILE A 33 -8.11 7.05 -1.59
C ILE A 33 -7.12 6.06 -2.23
N ALA A 34 -7.62 4.91 -2.71
CA ALA A 34 -6.78 3.93 -3.40
C ALA A 34 -6.17 4.49 -4.70
N ARG A 35 -6.93 5.30 -5.45
CA ARG A 35 -6.42 6.00 -6.63
C ARG A 35 -5.34 7.01 -6.26
N GLU A 36 -5.57 7.82 -5.24
CA GLU A 36 -4.58 8.77 -4.72
C GLU A 36 -3.29 8.07 -4.24
N TYR A 37 -3.43 6.91 -3.60
CA TYR A 37 -2.28 6.09 -3.22
C TYR A 37 -1.43 5.67 -4.43
N LEU A 38 -2.06 5.18 -5.50
CA LEU A 38 -1.35 4.81 -6.73
C LEU A 38 -0.64 6.01 -7.37
N ASP A 39 -1.30 7.18 -7.40
CA ASP A 39 -0.72 8.43 -7.89
C ASP A 39 0.49 8.85 -7.05
N ALA A 40 0.39 8.70 -5.71
CA ALA A 40 1.48 8.97 -4.78
C ALA A 40 2.65 7.98 -4.93
N CYS A 41 2.37 6.71 -5.25
CA CYS A 41 3.40 5.72 -5.59
C CYS A 41 4.04 5.95 -6.97
N GLY A 42 3.51 6.85 -7.78
CA GLY A 42 3.95 7.04 -9.18
C GLY A 42 3.61 5.87 -10.10
N ILE A 43 2.55 5.11 -9.77
CA ILE A 43 2.03 4.01 -10.58
C ILE A 43 0.98 4.57 -11.54
N ALA A 44 1.20 4.36 -12.84
CA ALA A 44 0.25 4.77 -13.86
C ALA A 44 -1.08 4.02 -13.71
N ARG A 45 -2.17 4.72 -13.82
CA ARG A 45 -3.52 4.17 -13.83
C ARG A 45 -4.32 4.72 -14.99
N TYR A 46 -5.23 3.91 -15.52
CA TYR A 46 -6.05 4.27 -16.65
C TYR A 46 -7.49 3.79 -16.47
N GLU A 47 -8.44 4.56 -16.95
CA GLU A 47 -9.85 4.22 -17.08
C GLU A 47 -10.42 4.87 -18.33
N CYS A 48 -11.41 4.26 -18.95
CA CYS A 48 -12.05 4.76 -20.15
C CYS A 48 -13.54 4.42 -20.12
N ASP A 49 -14.38 5.39 -20.48
CA ASP A 49 -15.81 5.19 -20.58
C ASP A 49 -16.17 4.20 -21.69
N GLY A 50 -17.16 3.35 -21.43
CA GLY A 50 -17.70 2.41 -22.41
C GLY A 50 -16.92 1.11 -22.57
N ILE A 51 -15.78 0.94 -21.90
CA ILE A 51 -15.00 -0.30 -21.84
C ILE A 51 -14.68 -0.67 -20.40
N GLU A 52 -14.49 -1.95 -20.13
CA GLU A 52 -14.15 -2.46 -18.81
C GLU A 52 -12.64 -2.51 -18.60
N ALA A 53 -12.21 -2.58 -17.31
CA ALA A 53 -10.80 -2.70 -16.97
C ALA A 53 -10.13 -3.91 -17.66
N ASP A 54 -10.84 -5.02 -17.80
CA ASP A 54 -10.33 -6.23 -18.44
C ASP A 54 -10.06 -6.00 -19.95
N ASP A 55 -10.90 -5.22 -20.63
CA ASP A 55 -10.70 -4.84 -22.04
C ASP A 55 -9.47 -3.91 -22.17
N ILE A 56 -9.24 -3.03 -21.20
CA ILE A 56 -8.04 -2.18 -21.14
C ILE A 56 -6.79 -3.07 -20.96
N ILE A 57 -6.81 -4.01 -20.01
CA ILE A 57 -5.71 -4.95 -19.75
C ILE A 57 -5.43 -5.78 -21.02
N GLY A 58 -6.47 -6.32 -21.64
CA GLY A 58 -6.35 -7.11 -22.87
C GLY A 58 -5.78 -6.28 -24.02
N SER A 59 -6.21 -5.04 -24.17
CA SER A 59 -5.71 -4.15 -25.23
C SER A 59 -4.24 -3.78 -24.99
N ILE A 60 -3.83 -3.45 -23.78
CA ILE A 60 -2.43 -3.19 -23.43
C ILE A 60 -1.56 -4.41 -23.74
N SER A 61 -2.00 -5.62 -23.35
CA SER A 61 -1.22 -6.84 -23.59
C SER A 61 -0.98 -7.10 -25.10
N LYS A 62 -1.95 -6.77 -25.95
CA LYS A 62 -1.82 -6.97 -27.40
C LYS A 62 -1.13 -5.82 -28.12
N GLN A 63 -1.11 -4.63 -27.55
CA GLN A 63 -0.36 -3.49 -28.12
C GLN A 63 1.17 -3.63 -27.91
N HIS A 64 1.61 -4.47 -26.96
CA HIS A 64 3.01 -4.63 -26.59
C HIS A 64 3.47 -6.10 -26.64
N PRO A 65 3.41 -6.76 -27.83
CA PRO A 65 3.67 -8.18 -27.95
C PRO A 65 5.14 -8.59 -27.65
N ASP A 66 6.06 -7.64 -27.69
CA ASP A 66 7.49 -7.85 -27.43
C ASP A 66 7.88 -7.64 -25.96
N VAL A 67 6.91 -7.34 -25.08
CA VAL A 67 7.13 -7.08 -23.65
C VAL A 67 6.56 -8.23 -22.83
N GLN A 68 7.31 -8.69 -21.84
CA GLN A 68 6.80 -9.65 -20.87
C GLN A 68 5.76 -8.96 -19.97
N ILE A 69 4.54 -9.49 -19.94
CA ILE A 69 3.40 -8.92 -19.21
C ILE A 69 2.95 -9.90 -18.12
N HIS A 70 2.84 -9.38 -16.91
CA HIS A 70 2.31 -10.11 -15.77
C HIS A 70 1.03 -9.46 -15.30
N ILE A 71 -0.10 -10.14 -15.47
CA ILE A 71 -1.42 -9.66 -15.06
C ILE A 71 -1.68 -10.16 -13.63
N LEU A 72 -1.78 -9.26 -12.66
CA LEU A 72 -2.12 -9.59 -11.28
C LEU A 72 -3.63 -9.42 -11.05
N SER A 73 -4.35 -10.51 -10.83
CA SER A 73 -5.80 -10.47 -10.65
C SER A 73 -6.32 -11.69 -9.87
N SER A 74 -7.52 -11.58 -9.30
CA SER A 74 -8.31 -12.71 -8.83
C SER A 74 -9.32 -13.21 -9.87
N ASP A 75 -9.45 -12.50 -10.99
CA ASP A 75 -10.40 -12.84 -12.03
C ASP A 75 -9.83 -13.87 -13.00
N ARG A 76 -10.55 -14.98 -13.14
CA ARG A 76 -10.17 -16.08 -14.03
C ARG A 76 -10.45 -15.79 -15.51
N ASP A 77 -11.24 -14.77 -15.81
CA ASP A 77 -11.56 -14.42 -17.18
C ASP A 77 -10.33 -13.90 -17.91
N LEU A 78 -9.39 -13.28 -17.17
CA LEU A 78 -8.10 -12.83 -17.70
C LEU A 78 -7.18 -13.97 -18.15
N LEU A 79 -7.48 -15.23 -17.78
CA LEU A 79 -6.73 -16.40 -18.28
C LEU A 79 -6.84 -16.56 -19.80
N GLN A 80 -7.85 -15.98 -20.44
CA GLN A 80 -7.97 -15.95 -21.90
C GLN A 80 -6.87 -15.12 -22.59
N LEU A 81 -6.20 -14.21 -21.84
CA LEU A 81 -5.15 -13.34 -22.36
C LEU A 81 -3.76 -13.99 -22.39
N ILE A 82 -3.60 -15.14 -21.72
CA ILE A 82 -2.31 -15.85 -21.65
C ILE A 82 -1.81 -16.20 -23.05
N ASP A 83 -0.55 -15.82 -23.33
CA ASP A 83 0.15 -16.16 -24.57
C ASP A 83 1.64 -16.41 -24.32
N ASP A 84 2.53 -16.19 -25.28
CA ASP A 84 3.97 -16.45 -25.12
C ASP A 84 4.69 -15.37 -24.30
N THR A 85 4.05 -14.21 -24.14
CA THR A 85 4.59 -13.04 -23.42
C THR A 85 3.71 -12.57 -22.27
N THR A 86 2.56 -13.19 -22.07
CA THR A 86 1.59 -12.78 -21.03
C THR A 86 1.24 -13.94 -20.11
N ASP A 87 1.49 -13.75 -18.81
CA ASP A 87 1.09 -14.65 -17.73
C ASP A 87 0.10 -13.99 -16.79
N VAL A 88 -0.71 -14.79 -16.10
CA VAL A 88 -1.63 -14.30 -15.07
C VAL A 88 -1.19 -14.79 -13.69
N TYR A 89 -0.93 -13.85 -12.79
CA TYR A 89 -0.69 -14.09 -11.37
C TYR A 89 -2.02 -14.08 -10.64
N LEU A 90 -2.61 -15.26 -10.49
CA LEU A 90 -3.94 -15.45 -9.93
C LEU A 90 -3.89 -15.43 -8.40
N MET A 91 -4.55 -14.44 -7.79
CA MET A 91 -4.68 -14.33 -6.34
C MET A 91 -5.72 -15.30 -5.80
N LYS A 92 -5.30 -16.24 -4.91
CA LYS A 92 -6.20 -17.23 -4.28
C LYS A 92 -6.68 -16.81 -2.90
N LYS A 93 -5.76 -16.31 -2.04
CA LYS A 93 -6.09 -15.81 -0.70
C LYS A 93 -5.40 -14.46 -0.48
N GLY A 94 -6.06 -13.39 -0.94
CA GLY A 94 -5.42 -12.08 -0.95
C GLY A 94 -4.10 -12.13 -1.71
N ILE A 95 -3.14 -11.30 -1.31
CA ILE A 95 -1.80 -11.23 -1.93
C ILE A 95 -0.80 -12.28 -1.39
N SER A 96 -1.19 -13.05 -0.36
CA SER A 96 -0.29 -14.00 0.29
C SER A 96 -0.13 -15.33 -0.47
N GLU A 97 -1.08 -15.65 -1.34
CA GLU A 97 -1.08 -16.89 -2.12
C GLU A 97 -1.36 -16.58 -3.60
N LEU A 98 -0.28 -16.53 -4.38
CA LEU A 98 -0.31 -16.29 -5.82
C LEU A 98 -0.03 -17.60 -6.56
N GLU A 99 -0.81 -17.87 -7.61
CA GLU A 99 -0.56 -18.93 -8.55
C GLU A 99 -0.24 -18.35 -9.93
N VAL A 100 0.93 -18.64 -10.44
CA VAL A 100 1.31 -18.20 -11.78
C VAL A 100 0.67 -19.15 -12.81
N MET A 101 -0.17 -18.58 -13.65
CA MET A 101 -0.89 -19.25 -14.72
C MET A 101 -0.27 -18.87 -16.07
N ASP A 102 0.42 -19.80 -16.66
CA ASP A 102 0.90 -19.77 -18.05
C ASP A 102 0.14 -20.81 -18.90
N LYS A 103 0.46 -20.91 -20.19
CA LYS A 103 -0.15 -21.91 -21.10
C LYS A 103 -0.01 -23.34 -20.59
N ALA A 104 1.17 -23.70 -20.06
CA ALA A 104 1.44 -25.04 -19.58
C ALA A 104 0.63 -25.36 -18.33
N LYS A 105 0.62 -24.43 -17.38
CA LYS A 105 -0.13 -24.56 -16.13
C LYS A 105 -1.64 -24.59 -16.36
N LEU A 106 -2.16 -23.77 -17.26
CA LEU A 106 -3.56 -23.80 -17.65
C LEU A 106 -3.95 -25.15 -18.26
N LYS A 107 -3.13 -25.68 -19.17
CA LYS A 107 -3.32 -26.99 -19.77
C LYS A 107 -3.25 -28.12 -18.75
N GLU A 108 -2.34 -28.06 -17.79
CA GLU A 108 -2.24 -29.02 -16.69
C GLU A 108 -3.48 -28.99 -15.80
N THR A 109 -3.97 -27.78 -15.45
CA THR A 109 -5.02 -27.58 -14.44
C THR A 109 -6.42 -27.81 -14.98
N LEU A 110 -6.73 -27.28 -16.18
CA LEU A 110 -8.05 -27.30 -16.78
C LEU A 110 -8.15 -28.15 -18.05
N GLY A 111 -7.03 -28.59 -18.60
CA GLY A 111 -6.98 -29.38 -19.84
C GLY A 111 -7.24 -28.58 -21.12
N ILE A 112 -7.38 -27.24 -21.05
CA ILE A 112 -7.75 -26.38 -22.17
C ILE A 112 -6.67 -25.36 -22.51
N LEU A 113 -6.80 -24.71 -23.65
CA LEU A 113 -5.96 -23.60 -24.08
C LEU A 113 -6.55 -22.24 -23.60
N PRO A 114 -5.77 -21.17 -23.52
CA PRO A 114 -6.27 -19.84 -23.13
C PRO A 114 -7.46 -19.37 -23.96
N SER A 115 -7.44 -19.55 -25.28
CA SER A 115 -8.55 -19.22 -26.18
C SER A 115 -9.84 -19.97 -25.89
N GLN A 116 -9.78 -21.12 -25.22
CA GLN A 116 -10.94 -21.92 -24.86
C GLN A 116 -11.63 -21.48 -23.55
N ILE A 117 -11.06 -20.53 -22.80
CA ILE A 117 -11.71 -19.92 -21.63
C ILE A 117 -13.04 -19.27 -22.02
N ILE A 118 -13.06 -18.60 -23.16
CA ILE A 118 -14.27 -17.97 -23.70
C ILE A 118 -15.33 -19.01 -24.03
N ASP A 119 -14.94 -20.11 -24.67
CA ASP A 119 -15.84 -21.20 -25.03
C ASP A 119 -16.35 -21.98 -23.80
N LEU A 120 -15.49 -22.11 -22.77
CA LEU A 120 -15.89 -22.67 -21.48
C LEU A 120 -17.02 -21.83 -20.84
N LYS A 121 -16.85 -20.50 -20.80
CA LYS A 121 -17.86 -19.57 -20.30
C LYS A 121 -19.11 -19.54 -21.19
N ALA A 122 -18.97 -19.67 -22.49
CA ALA A 122 -20.08 -19.77 -23.41
C ALA A 122 -21.01 -20.95 -23.09
N LEU A 123 -20.42 -22.09 -22.71
CA LEU A 123 -21.17 -23.30 -22.39
C LEU A 123 -21.71 -23.32 -20.95
N MET A 124 -20.88 -22.99 -19.96
CA MET A 124 -21.28 -23.11 -18.56
C MET A 124 -21.94 -21.85 -17.98
N GLY A 125 -21.79 -20.70 -18.65
CA GLY A 125 -22.20 -19.41 -18.13
C GLY A 125 -21.27 -18.90 -17.04
N ASP A 126 -21.63 -17.72 -16.49
CA ASP A 126 -21.01 -17.12 -15.31
C ASP A 126 -22.07 -16.50 -14.40
N THR A 127 -22.19 -17.01 -13.20
CA THR A 127 -23.16 -16.49 -12.23
C THR A 127 -22.74 -15.15 -11.61
N ALA A 128 -21.44 -14.86 -11.55
CA ALA A 128 -20.94 -13.61 -10.99
C ALA A 128 -21.28 -12.41 -11.90
N ASP A 129 -21.24 -12.63 -13.21
CA ASP A 129 -21.55 -11.61 -14.23
C ASP A 129 -22.94 -11.78 -14.84
N ASN A 130 -23.72 -12.72 -14.31
CA ASN A 130 -25.04 -13.04 -14.81
C ASN A 130 -25.06 -13.43 -16.30
N ILE A 131 -24.03 -14.16 -16.72
CA ILE A 131 -23.90 -14.70 -18.08
C ILE A 131 -24.61 -16.06 -18.11
N PRO A 132 -25.62 -16.27 -19.01
CA PRO A 132 -26.53 -17.38 -18.89
C PRO A 132 -25.92 -18.75 -19.19
N GLY A 133 -25.02 -18.85 -20.19
CA GLY A 133 -24.54 -20.13 -20.71
C GLY A 133 -25.67 -21.03 -21.24
N VAL A 134 -25.41 -22.35 -21.27
CA VAL A 134 -26.38 -23.39 -21.62
C VAL A 134 -26.92 -24.00 -20.32
N LYS A 135 -28.23 -23.89 -20.10
CA LYS A 135 -28.85 -24.31 -18.84
C LYS A 135 -28.60 -25.78 -18.53
N GLY A 136 -27.99 -26.01 -17.36
CA GLY A 136 -27.69 -27.35 -16.87
C GLY A 136 -26.46 -28.00 -17.52
N ILE A 137 -25.59 -27.19 -18.15
CA ILE A 137 -24.20 -27.54 -18.49
C ILE A 137 -23.31 -26.84 -17.47
N GLY A 138 -22.55 -27.60 -16.68
CA GLY A 138 -21.56 -27.10 -15.77
C GLY A 138 -20.16 -27.37 -16.31
N GLU A 139 -19.14 -26.87 -15.60
CA GLU A 139 -17.72 -26.93 -15.97
C GLU A 139 -17.26 -28.30 -16.50
N LYS A 140 -17.54 -29.39 -15.77
CA LYS A 140 -17.13 -30.75 -16.19
C LYS A 140 -17.71 -31.20 -17.55
N THR A 141 -18.93 -30.78 -17.86
CA THR A 141 -19.56 -31.14 -19.14
C THR A 141 -19.05 -30.24 -20.24
N ALA A 142 -18.84 -28.95 -19.96
CA ALA A 142 -18.26 -27.99 -20.88
C ALA A 142 -16.83 -28.39 -21.27
N LEU A 143 -15.97 -28.73 -20.29
CA LEU A 143 -14.61 -29.20 -20.56
C LEU A 143 -14.56 -30.47 -21.43
N LYS A 144 -15.47 -31.42 -21.22
CA LYS A 144 -15.55 -32.61 -22.08
C LYS A 144 -15.97 -32.28 -23.51
N LEU A 145 -16.88 -31.32 -23.69
CA LEU A 145 -17.25 -30.85 -25.02
C LEU A 145 -16.08 -30.17 -25.72
N LEU A 146 -15.33 -29.34 -24.99
CA LEU A 146 -14.15 -28.65 -25.53
C LEU A 146 -12.96 -29.58 -25.78
N ASP A 147 -12.80 -30.64 -25.01
CA ASP A 147 -11.82 -31.70 -25.29
C ASP A 147 -12.11 -32.44 -26.60
N THR A 148 -13.39 -32.58 -26.97
CA THR A 148 -13.79 -33.28 -28.17
C THR A 148 -13.93 -32.40 -29.40
N TYR A 149 -14.49 -31.20 -29.22
CA TYR A 149 -14.86 -30.29 -30.33
C TYR A 149 -14.05 -28.99 -30.37
N GLU A 150 -13.17 -28.76 -29.39
CA GLU A 150 -12.26 -27.63 -29.25
C GLU A 150 -12.96 -26.27 -29.02
N THR A 151 -14.01 -25.93 -29.75
CA THR A 151 -14.72 -24.63 -29.66
C THR A 151 -16.23 -24.84 -29.56
N VAL A 152 -16.94 -23.83 -29.01
CA VAL A 152 -18.40 -23.86 -28.98
C VAL A 152 -18.98 -23.85 -30.41
N ASP A 153 -18.36 -23.19 -31.36
CA ASP A 153 -18.77 -23.20 -32.77
C ASP A 153 -18.75 -24.63 -33.33
N ASN A 154 -17.67 -25.38 -33.07
CA ASN A 154 -17.57 -26.78 -33.49
C ASN A 154 -18.55 -27.71 -32.76
N VAL A 155 -18.85 -27.44 -31.47
CA VAL A 155 -19.91 -28.17 -30.76
C VAL A 155 -21.22 -28.07 -31.51
N TYR A 156 -21.60 -26.88 -31.97
CA TYR A 156 -22.83 -26.67 -32.72
C TYR A 156 -22.72 -27.14 -34.20
N ALA A 157 -21.57 -27.11 -34.79
CA ALA A 157 -21.34 -27.67 -36.12
C ALA A 157 -21.51 -29.20 -36.15
N HIS A 158 -21.21 -29.87 -35.03
CA HIS A 158 -21.30 -31.31 -34.88
C HIS A 158 -22.46 -31.75 -33.96
N ILE A 159 -23.47 -30.89 -33.81
CA ILE A 159 -24.61 -31.12 -32.86
C ILE A 159 -25.32 -32.45 -33.09
N GLU A 160 -25.32 -32.94 -34.34
CA GLU A 160 -25.93 -34.23 -34.70
C GLU A 160 -25.20 -35.46 -34.14
N GLU A 161 -23.95 -35.33 -33.79
CA GLU A 161 -23.14 -36.39 -33.15
C GLU A 161 -23.45 -36.51 -31.66
N ILE A 162 -23.96 -35.43 -31.04
CA ILE A 162 -24.33 -35.37 -29.65
C ILE A 162 -25.75 -35.96 -29.46
N LYS A 163 -25.93 -36.80 -28.44
CA LYS A 163 -27.17 -37.52 -28.24
C LYS A 163 -27.87 -37.21 -26.93
N GLY A 164 -29.19 -37.47 -26.90
CA GLY A 164 -30.00 -37.42 -25.69
C GLY A 164 -30.16 -36.02 -25.11
N LYS A 165 -30.31 -35.91 -23.79
CA LYS A 165 -30.62 -34.66 -23.08
C LYS A 165 -29.53 -33.59 -23.25
N LEU A 166 -28.30 -33.97 -23.58
CA LEU A 166 -27.25 -33.00 -23.80
C LEU A 166 -27.47 -32.24 -25.10
N LYS A 167 -27.85 -32.94 -26.17
CA LYS A 167 -28.23 -32.33 -27.45
C LYS A 167 -29.39 -31.37 -27.27
N GLU A 168 -30.47 -31.84 -26.62
CA GLU A 168 -31.66 -31.02 -26.38
C GLU A 168 -31.30 -29.70 -25.63
N LYS A 169 -30.44 -29.76 -24.60
CA LYS A 169 -30.00 -28.57 -23.86
C LYS A 169 -29.25 -27.60 -24.76
N LEU A 170 -28.28 -28.09 -25.53
CA LEU A 170 -27.46 -27.28 -26.44
C LEU A 170 -28.35 -26.62 -27.50
N GLU A 171 -29.30 -27.36 -28.13
CA GLU A 171 -30.22 -26.83 -29.14
C GLU A 171 -31.13 -25.75 -28.55
N ASN A 172 -31.70 -25.98 -27.37
CA ASN A 172 -32.64 -25.05 -26.72
C ASN A 172 -31.98 -23.73 -26.31
N ASP A 173 -30.68 -23.74 -25.91
CA ASP A 173 -29.98 -22.58 -25.39
C ASP A 173 -28.86 -22.10 -26.33
N LYS A 174 -28.93 -22.41 -27.63
CA LYS A 174 -27.95 -22.03 -28.63
C LYS A 174 -27.67 -20.52 -28.63
N GLU A 175 -28.72 -19.70 -28.63
CA GLU A 175 -28.60 -18.24 -28.62
C GLU A 175 -27.90 -17.74 -27.34
N ASN A 176 -28.27 -18.35 -26.20
CA ASN A 176 -27.63 -18.03 -24.92
C ASN A 176 -26.13 -18.39 -24.93
N ALA A 177 -25.74 -19.51 -25.53
CA ALA A 177 -24.31 -19.90 -25.62
C ALA A 177 -23.51 -18.86 -26.43
N PHE A 178 -23.99 -18.41 -27.56
CA PHE A 178 -23.32 -17.42 -28.40
C PHE A 178 -23.35 -16.02 -27.75
N MET A 179 -24.45 -15.63 -27.10
CA MET A 179 -24.51 -14.40 -26.31
C MET A 179 -23.47 -14.46 -25.18
N SER A 180 -23.38 -15.59 -24.48
CA SER A 180 -22.41 -15.80 -23.40
C SER A 180 -20.97 -15.75 -23.93
N LYS A 181 -20.69 -16.33 -25.10
CA LYS A 181 -19.40 -16.19 -25.77
C LYS A 181 -19.03 -14.72 -26.01
N PHE A 182 -19.97 -13.95 -26.57
CA PHE A 182 -19.78 -12.52 -26.81
C PHE A 182 -19.51 -11.74 -25.53
N LEU A 183 -20.29 -11.97 -24.46
CA LEU A 183 -20.15 -11.26 -23.18
C LEU A 183 -18.86 -11.62 -22.45
N ALA A 184 -18.42 -12.89 -22.50
CA ALA A 184 -17.20 -13.36 -21.84
C ALA A 184 -15.91 -12.97 -22.59
N THR A 185 -16.02 -12.55 -23.86
CA THR A 185 -14.85 -12.18 -24.66
C THR A 185 -14.28 -10.84 -24.22
N ILE A 186 -13.04 -10.83 -23.80
CA ILE A 186 -12.29 -9.60 -23.54
C ILE A 186 -11.88 -8.98 -24.87
N ARG A 187 -12.24 -7.72 -25.08
CA ARG A 187 -11.83 -6.97 -26.24
C ARG A 187 -10.40 -6.50 -26.11
N CYS A 188 -9.60 -6.72 -27.15
CA CYS A 188 -8.17 -6.37 -27.17
C CYS A 188 -7.83 -5.32 -28.23
N ASP A 189 -8.85 -4.64 -28.75
CA ASP A 189 -8.75 -3.70 -29.88
C ASP A 189 -8.92 -2.23 -29.47
N ALA A 190 -9.10 -1.95 -28.16
CA ALA A 190 -9.23 -0.59 -27.68
C ALA A 190 -7.90 0.15 -27.81
N GLN A 191 -7.96 1.37 -28.37
CA GLN A 191 -6.77 2.22 -28.48
C GLN A 191 -6.47 2.87 -27.12
N ILE A 192 -5.44 2.39 -26.45
CA ILE A 192 -5.00 2.93 -25.16
C ILE A 192 -3.92 3.99 -25.44
N PRO A 193 -4.17 5.27 -25.10
CA PRO A 193 -3.28 6.38 -25.46
C PRO A 193 -2.11 6.53 -24.45
N LEU A 194 -1.57 5.42 -23.95
CA LEU A 194 -0.44 5.38 -23.03
C LEU A 194 0.72 4.63 -23.68
N SER A 195 1.87 5.27 -23.75
CA SER A 195 3.12 4.61 -24.13
C SER A 195 3.72 3.84 -22.94
N LEU A 196 4.66 2.93 -23.21
CA LEU A 196 5.41 2.25 -22.14
C LEU A 196 6.15 3.25 -21.23
N GLU A 197 6.57 4.38 -21.78
CA GLU A 197 7.23 5.43 -21.00
C GLU A 197 6.26 6.07 -20.00
N ASP A 198 5.02 6.31 -20.40
CA ASP A 198 3.97 6.85 -19.52
C ASP A 198 3.58 5.87 -18.41
N MET A 199 3.82 4.57 -18.63
CA MET A 199 3.52 3.51 -17.66
C MET A 199 4.67 3.19 -16.69
N LYS A 200 5.84 3.83 -16.86
CA LYS A 200 6.96 3.63 -15.94
C LYS A 200 6.61 4.09 -14.52
N ILE A 201 6.93 3.26 -13.57
CA ILE A 201 6.84 3.63 -12.15
C ILE A 201 7.86 4.75 -11.91
N SER A 202 7.41 5.89 -11.41
CA SER A 202 8.25 6.99 -11.00
C SER A 202 8.34 7.01 -9.47
N GLU A 203 9.55 6.87 -8.92
CA GLU A 203 9.73 6.98 -7.48
C GLU A 203 9.37 8.40 -7.01
N LYS A 204 8.33 8.50 -6.18
CA LYS A 204 7.80 9.75 -5.61
C LYS A 204 7.79 9.65 -4.08
N GLU A 205 8.95 9.43 -3.47
CA GLU A 205 9.06 9.21 -2.02
C GLU A 205 8.38 10.32 -1.20
N GLU A 206 8.51 11.58 -1.60
CA GLU A 206 7.89 12.71 -0.91
C GLU A 206 6.37 12.68 -1.01
N SER A 207 5.81 12.42 -2.20
CA SER A 207 4.37 12.31 -2.40
C SER A 207 3.76 11.14 -1.63
N LEU A 208 4.49 10.03 -1.55
CA LEU A 208 4.07 8.85 -0.79
C LEU A 208 4.10 9.10 0.72
N HIS A 209 5.12 9.81 1.21
CA HIS A 209 5.18 10.25 2.60
C HIS A 209 4.01 11.16 2.97
N ASP A 210 3.74 12.18 2.14
CA ASP A 210 2.63 13.12 2.35
C ASP A 210 1.27 12.41 2.35
N PHE A 211 1.10 11.39 1.49
CA PHE A 211 -0.10 10.55 1.49
C PHE A 211 -0.28 9.83 2.83
N PHE A 212 0.77 9.19 3.35
CA PHE A 212 0.69 8.47 4.63
C PHE A 212 0.44 9.41 5.81
N VAL A 213 1.01 10.59 5.81
CA VAL A 213 0.74 11.63 6.83
C VAL A 213 -0.71 12.09 6.75
N LYS A 214 -1.22 12.39 5.55
CA LYS A 214 -2.60 12.84 5.32
C LYS A 214 -3.64 11.86 5.85
N TYR A 215 -3.40 10.56 5.70
CA TYR A 215 -4.32 9.50 6.13
C TYR A 215 -3.95 8.88 7.48
N GLU A 216 -3.10 9.55 8.27
CA GLU A 216 -2.68 9.13 9.62
C GLU A 216 -2.11 7.70 9.68
N MET A 217 -1.50 7.25 8.58
CA MET A 217 -0.85 5.95 8.48
C MET A 217 0.58 6.01 9.07
N ASN A 218 0.68 6.27 10.37
CA ASN A 218 1.91 6.64 11.07
C ASN A 218 3.06 5.64 10.89
N THR A 219 2.78 4.35 10.85
CA THR A 219 3.80 3.31 10.65
C THR A 219 4.48 3.45 9.28
N PHE A 220 3.69 3.68 8.22
CA PHE A 220 4.21 3.85 6.87
C PHE A 220 4.85 5.22 6.68
N ALA A 221 4.29 6.28 7.28
CA ALA A 221 4.87 7.61 7.29
C ALA A 221 6.29 7.60 7.89
N LYS A 222 6.51 6.89 9.00
CA LYS A 222 7.85 6.71 9.59
C LYS A 222 8.83 5.98 8.66
N GLN A 223 8.37 5.02 7.87
CA GLN A 223 9.21 4.27 6.93
C GLN A 223 9.63 5.10 5.71
N THR A 224 8.75 6.00 5.26
CA THR A 224 8.98 6.88 4.11
C THR A 224 9.52 8.26 4.49
N ALA A 225 9.61 8.57 5.79
CA ALA A 225 10.26 9.79 6.24
C ALA A 225 11.69 9.84 5.71
N LYS A 226 12.07 10.93 5.06
CA LYS A 226 13.48 11.21 4.71
C LYS A 226 14.25 11.03 6.01
N LYS A 227 15.25 10.14 6.02
CA LYS A 227 16.19 10.06 7.14
C LYS A 227 16.72 11.47 7.31
N GLU A 228 16.35 12.13 8.39
CA GLU A 228 16.95 13.41 8.73
C GLU A 228 18.45 13.23 8.57
N GLU A 229 19.08 14.07 7.73
CA GLU A 229 20.53 14.16 7.72
C GLU A 229 20.93 14.31 9.18
N LYS A 230 21.72 13.35 9.69
CA LYS A 230 22.16 13.38 11.07
C LYS A 230 22.74 14.78 11.28
N LYS A 231 21.96 15.63 11.93
CA LYS A 231 22.39 17.00 12.28
C LYS A 231 23.79 16.85 12.84
N ALA A 232 24.74 17.58 12.33
CA ALA A 232 26.13 17.49 12.72
C ALA A 232 26.20 17.45 14.25
N LYS A 233 26.77 16.37 14.81
CA LYS A 233 26.89 16.23 16.26
C LYS A 233 27.62 17.48 16.72
N ARG A 234 26.99 18.29 17.55
CA ARG A 234 27.67 19.42 18.16
C ARG A 234 28.81 18.87 19.02
N GLU A 235 30.02 19.33 18.77
CA GLU A 235 31.14 19.03 19.63
C GLU A 235 30.95 19.79 20.96
N TYR A 236 31.21 19.11 22.06
CA TYR A 236 31.18 19.70 23.39
C TYR A 236 32.57 19.62 23.99
N ARG A 237 32.90 20.61 24.83
CA ARG A 237 34.16 20.64 25.60
C ARG A 237 33.89 20.19 27.02
N VAL A 238 34.78 19.35 27.57
CA VAL A 238 34.74 19.00 29.00
C VAL A 238 35.42 20.10 29.78
N VAL A 239 34.72 20.65 30.75
CA VAL A 239 35.24 21.76 31.57
C VAL A 239 35.18 21.43 33.06
N GLN A 240 36.07 22.04 33.86
CA GLN A 240 36.06 21.95 35.32
C GLN A 240 35.31 23.11 35.98
N LYS A 241 35.12 24.21 35.25
CA LYS A 241 34.35 25.38 35.68
C LYS A 241 33.54 25.94 34.51
N ILE A 242 32.38 26.45 34.81
CA ILE A 242 31.52 27.13 33.84
C ILE A 242 31.92 28.60 33.71
N ASP A 243 32.02 29.07 32.47
CA ASP A 243 32.21 30.48 32.20
C ASP A 243 30.90 31.26 32.42
N GLU A 244 30.99 32.42 33.10
CA GLU A 244 29.79 33.25 33.36
C GLU A 244 29.08 33.68 32.07
N SER A 245 29.79 33.79 30.95
CA SER A 245 29.20 34.15 29.66
C SER A 245 28.16 33.09 29.18
N LEU A 246 28.36 31.81 29.53
CA LEU A 246 27.39 30.73 29.24
C LEU A 246 26.12 30.88 30.04
N CYS A 247 26.20 31.45 31.23
CA CYS A 247 25.07 31.61 32.16
C CYS A 247 24.24 32.89 31.89
N GLN A 248 24.72 33.81 31.08
CA GLN A 248 24.08 35.10 30.78
C GLN A 248 23.03 35.01 29.66
N LYS A 249 23.03 33.94 28.87
CA LYS A 249 22.11 33.72 27.74
C LYS A 249 21.18 32.55 28.07
N PRO A 250 19.92 32.58 27.58
CA PRO A 250 19.04 31.42 27.71
C PRO A 250 19.78 30.19 27.16
N GLY A 251 19.92 29.20 28.00
CA GLY A 251 20.64 27.97 27.69
C GLY A 251 19.83 26.75 28.11
N PHE A 252 20.18 25.64 27.51
CA PHE A 252 19.60 24.35 27.79
C PHE A 252 20.51 23.54 28.67
N VAL A 253 19.98 22.93 29.72
CA VAL A 253 20.72 22.05 30.62
C VAL A 253 20.17 20.63 30.53
N TYR A 254 21.06 19.70 30.26
CA TYR A 254 20.76 18.27 30.28
C TYR A 254 21.53 17.58 31.41
N ALA A 255 20.84 16.75 32.18
CA ALA A 255 21.46 15.92 33.19
C ALA A 255 21.82 14.56 32.58
N ASP A 256 23.11 14.20 32.62
CA ASP A 256 23.66 12.98 32.05
C ASP A 256 23.64 11.85 33.10
N TYR A 257 22.79 10.85 32.89
CA TYR A 257 22.63 9.69 33.78
C TYR A 257 22.55 8.38 32.98
N ASP A 258 22.85 7.25 33.65
CA ASP A 258 23.02 5.94 33.04
C ASP A 258 21.73 5.12 32.83
N ASN A 259 20.59 5.60 33.33
CA ASN A 259 19.36 4.83 33.34
C ASN A 259 18.13 5.74 33.24
N GLU A 260 17.14 5.34 32.46
CA GLU A 260 15.84 6.00 32.36
C GLU A 260 15.03 5.98 33.66
N ASN A 261 15.30 5.01 34.53
CA ASN A 261 14.67 4.97 35.85
C ASN A 261 15.36 5.95 36.82
N TYR A 262 14.81 7.15 36.93
CA TYR A 262 15.36 8.22 37.76
C TYR A 262 15.60 7.88 39.23
N TYR A 263 14.94 6.86 39.79
CA TYR A 263 15.18 6.44 41.18
C TYR A 263 16.54 5.77 41.36
N ASP A 264 16.95 4.99 40.39
CA ASP A 264 18.17 4.18 40.45
C ASP A 264 19.32 4.82 39.64
N ALA A 265 19.00 5.80 38.81
CA ALA A 265 19.97 6.45 37.93
C ALA A 265 21.14 7.09 38.68
N GLN A 266 22.33 6.85 38.17
CA GLN A 266 23.56 7.53 38.57
C GLN A 266 23.81 8.72 37.68
N LEU A 267 23.86 9.93 38.27
CA LEU A 267 24.19 11.15 37.58
C LEU A 267 25.71 11.25 37.37
N TYR A 268 26.15 11.46 36.14
CA TYR A 268 27.55 11.61 35.78
C TYR A 268 27.99 13.08 35.65
N GLY A 269 27.10 13.96 35.18
CA GLY A 269 27.39 15.36 34.98
C GLY A 269 26.24 16.11 34.32
N PHE A 270 26.55 17.24 33.78
CA PHE A 270 25.60 18.12 33.09
C PHE A 270 26.17 18.64 31.79
N VAL A 271 25.35 18.69 30.78
CA VAL A 271 25.61 19.39 29.53
C VAL A 271 24.92 20.74 29.57
N LEU A 272 25.64 21.83 29.33
CA LEU A 272 25.07 23.16 29.16
C LEU A 272 25.32 23.59 27.72
N CYS A 273 24.24 23.91 27.02
CA CYS A 273 24.32 24.42 25.66
C CYS A 273 23.57 25.74 25.53
N ASN A 274 24.13 26.67 24.81
CA ASN A 274 23.45 27.82 24.26
C ASN A 274 23.58 27.82 22.71
N LYS A 275 23.21 28.90 22.04
CA LYS A 275 23.25 28.95 20.56
C LYS A 275 24.70 28.86 20.01
N GLU A 276 25.71 29.25 20.79
CA GLU A 276 27.07 29.43 20.35
C GLU A 276 28.03 28.33 20.85
N ASP A 277 27.80 27.82 22.07
CA ASP A 277 28.72 26.88 22.73
C ASP A 277 27.97 25.75 23.46
N CYS A 278 28.65 24.61 23.67
CA CYS A 278 28.17 23.47 24.38
C CYS A 278 29.29 22.87 25.27
N VAL A 279 29.04 22.76 26.55
CA VAL A 279 30.05 22.27 27.50
C VAL A 279 29.50 21.16 28.38
N TYR A 280 30.35 20.24 28.78
CA TYR A 280 30.09 19.20 29.75
C TYR A 280 30.86 19.44 31.04
N ILE A 281 30.17 19.48 32.16
CA ILE A 281 30.79 19.56 33.48
C ILE A 281 30.49 18.26 34.25
N LYS A 282 31.56 17.62 34.76
CA LYS A 282 31.37 16.39 35.58
C LYS A 282 30.73 16.74 36.91
N LEU A 283 29.99 15.80 37.50
CA LEU A 283 29.23 15.98 38.74
C LEU A 283 30.10 16.54 39.89
N ASP A 284 31.30 15.99 40.10
CA ASP A 284 32.18 16.40 41.17
C ASP A 284 32.70 17.86 41.01
N ASP A 285 32.89 18.30 39.79
CA ASP A 285 33.26 19.69 39.45
C ASP A 285 32.02 20.60 39.58
N ALA A 286 30.86 20.17 39.07
CA ALA A 286 29.58 20.87 39.15
C ALA A 286 29.19 21.19 40.62
N LYS A 287 29.41 20.25 41.55
CA LYS A 287 29.17 20.46 42.95
C LYS A 287 30.08 21.50 43.62
N LYS A 288 31.24 21.77 43.02
CA LYS A 288 32.23 22.74 43.53
C LYS A 288 32.14 24.08 42.83
N ASP A 289 31.54 24.14 41.64
CA ASP A 289 31.48 25.34 40.83
C ASP A 289 30.31 26.26 41.28
N GLU A 290 30.67 27.38 41.89
CA GLU A 290 29.68 28.36 42.37
C GLU A 290 28.91 29.03 41.23
N THR A 291 29.52 29.24 40.08
CA THR A 291 28.88 29.78 38.89
C THR A 291 27.79 28.83 38.37
N PHE A 292 28.10 27.54 38.28
CA PHE A 292 27.15 26.54 37.89
C PHE A 292 25.97 26.42 38.90
N LYS A 293 26.30 26.38 40.19
CA LYS A 293 25.23 26.32 41.24
C LYS A 293 24.36 27.57 41.25
N ALA A 294 24.92 28.73 41.06
CA ALA A 294 24.16 29.98 40.92
C ALA A 294 23.24 29.94 39.69
N TYR A 295 23.75 29.44 38.57
CA TYR A 295 22.93 29.24 37.34
C TYR A 295 21.77 28.27 37.55
N LEU A 296 22.03 27.10 38.14
CA LEU A 296 20.99 26.15 38.45
C LEU A 296 19.89 26.69 39.40
N ASN A 297 20.24 27.60 40.27
CA ASN A 297 19.32 28.15 41.28
C ASN A 297 18.61 29.45 40.82
N GLN A 298 18.79 29.85 39.55
CA GLN A 298 18.10 31.01 39.01
C GLN A 298 16.58 30.78 38.94
N LYS A 299 15.81 31.82 39.19
CA LYS A 299 14.38 31.79 38.99
C LYS A 299 14.04 32.01 37.52
N ASP A 300 13.06 31.28 37.05
CA ASP A 300 12.45 31.45 35.72
C ASP A 300 13.47 31.42 34.57
N ALA A 301 14.48 30.55 34.65
CA ALA A 301 15.57 30.56 33.67
C ALA A 301 15.94 29.18 33.09
N LEU A 302 15.55 28.09 33.73
CA LEU A 302 16.02 26.76 33.31
C LEU A 302 15.17 26.18 32.18
N MET A 303 15.85 25.84 31.09
CA MET A 303 15.28 24.99 30.03
C MET A 303 15.97 23.63 30.10
N VAL A 304 15.18 22.56 30.21
CA VAL A 304 15.69 21.21 30.44
C VAL A 304 15.01 20.19 29.52
N TYR A 305 15.55 18.98 29.50
CA TYR A 305 14.87 17.79 29.00
C TYR A 305 14.44 16.96 30.20
N ASP A 306 13.15 16.58 30.28
CA ASP A 306 12.56 15.83 31.37
C ASP A 306 12.79 16.50 32.76
N ALA A 307 12.04 17.54 33.05
CA ALA A 307 12.12 18.32 34.28
C ALA A 307 12.01 17.44 35.53
N LYS A 308 11.21 16.39 35.50
CA LYS A 308 11.02 15.48 36.65
C LYS A 308 12.33 14.74 36.98
N ASN A 309 12.96 14.15 36.00
CA ASN A 309 14.23 13.45 36.16
C ASN A 309 15.34 14.43 36.53
N PHE A 310 15.34 15.61 35.91
CA PHE A 310 16.30 16.67 36.20
C PHE A 310 16.23 17.13 37.68
N TYR A 311 15.05 17.46 38.20
CA TYR A 311 14.86 17.84 39.59
C TYR A 311 15.28 16.72 40.55
N HIS A 312 14.91 15.48 40.23
CA HIS A 312 15.29 14.34 41.08
C HIS A 312 16.81 14.15 41.12
N ALA A 313 17.48 14.21 39.97
CA ALA A 313 18.94 14.09 39.84
C ALA A 313 19.67 15.17 40.65
N CYS A 314 19.22 16.42 40.51
CA CYS A 314 19.77 17.52 41.30
C CYS A 314 19.58 17.34 42.80
N HIS A 315 18.37 17.06 43.22
CA HIS A 315 18.02 16.85 44.65
C HIS A 315 18.81 15.71 45.28
N LYS A 316 18.85 14.53 44.62
CA LYS A 316 19.61 13.33 45.07
C LYS A 316 21.10 13.66 45.27
N ASN A 317 21.64 14.60 44.50
CA ASN A 317 23.03 15.00 44.54
C ASN A 317 23.31 16.27 45.36
N GLY A 318 22.33 16.78 46.08
CA GLY A 318 22.47 17.96 46.95
C GLY A 318 22.62 19.29 46.20
N LEU A 319 22.20 19.36 44.92
CA LEU A 319 22.15 20.55 44.11
C LEU A 319 20.77 21.21 44.22
N LYS A 320 20.75 22.53 44.42
CA LYS A 320 19.50 23.29 44.42
C LYS A 320 19.20 23.75 43.01
N CYS A 321 17.95 23.61 42.59
CA CYS A 321 17.48 24.05 41.30
C CYS A 321 16.39 25.10 41.47
N GLY A 322 16.40 26.11 40.62
CA GLY A 322 15.33 27.07 40.43
C GLY A 322 14.20 26.50 39.59
N ASP A 323 13.33 27.36 39.11
CA ASP A 323 12.17 26.96 38.36
C ASP A 323 12.52 26.64 36.91
N VAL A 324 12.02 25.49 36.43
CA VAL A 324 12.10 25.12 35.02
C VAL A 324 10.99 25.83 34.26
N VAL A 325 11.37 26.64 33.28
CA VAL A 325 10.45 27.41 32.42
C VAL A 325 10.11 26.72 31.12
N PHE A 326 10.94 25.75 30.71
CA PHE A 326 10.73 24.99 29.48
C PHE A 326 11.26 23.57 29.62
N ASP A 327 10.40 22.62 29.28
CA ASP A 327 10.73 21.19 29.21
C ASP A 327 10.59 20.72 27.79
N LEU A 328 11.73 20.28 27.18
CA LEU A 328 11.77 19.87 25.77
C LEU A 328 10.94 18.60 25.52
N MET A 329 10.92 17.66 26.47
CA MET A 329 10.14 16.43 26.35
C MET A 329 8.63 16.74 26.33
N ILE A 330 8.16 17.61 27.23
CA ILE A 330 6.76 18.04 27.24
C ILE A 330 6.43 18.85 25.97
N ALA A 331 7.32 19.71 25.52
CA ALA A 331 7.11 20.47 24.28
C ALA A 331 7.02 19.55 23.05
N ALA A 332 7.88 18.53 22.95
CA ALA A 332 7.81 17.55 21.89
C ALA A 332 6.51 16.75 21.91
N PHE A 333 6.06 16.31 23.09
CA PHE A 333 4.77 15.62 23.27
C PHE A 333 3.57 16.50 22.85
N LEU A 334 3.61 17.80 23.15
CA LEU A 334 2.52 18.72 22.75
C LEU A 334 2.48 18.98 21.24
N LEU A 335 3.62 18.87 20.55
CA LEU A 335 3.70 19.00 19.10
C LEU A 335 3.26 17.71 18.38
N ASP A 336 3.61 16.57 18.93
CA ASP A 336 3.21 15.27 18.40
C ASP A 336 3.05 14.25 19.55
N GLY A 337 1.81 14.06 19.99
CA GLY A 337 1.47 13.11 21.07
C GLY A 337 1.65 11.63 20.71
N THR A 338 2.06 11.32 19.48
CA THR A 338 2.34 9.95 19.04
C THR A 338 3.80 9.53 19.19
N ILE A 339 4.69 10.46 19.54
CA ILE A 339 6.10 10.18 19.79
C ILE A 339 6.19 9.32 21.06
N SER A 340 6.73 8.13 20.93
CA SER A 340 6.99 7.22 22.06
C SER A 340 8.47 7.17 22.46
N ASP A 341 9.35 7.71 21.63
CA ASP A 341 10.78 7.76 21.81
C ASP A 341 11.24 9.20 21.52
N TYR A 342 11.81 9.83 22.53
CA TYR A 342 12.20 11.25 22.51
C TYR A 342 13.72 11.45 22.44
N ASP A 343 14.49 10.36 22.18
CA ASP A 343 15.95 10.38 22.07
C ASP A 343 16.48 10.90 20.72
#